data_3cfb18b1f48fdfc7c9785e07ae4c4612
#
_entry.id   3cfb18b1f48fdfc7c9785e07ae4c4612
#
_cell.length_a   1.000
_cell.length_b   1.000
_cell.length_c   1.000
_cell.angle_alpha   90.00
_cell.angle_beta   90.00
_cell.angle_gamma   90.00
#
_symmetry.space_group_name_H-M   'P 1'
#
loop_
_entity.id
_entity.type
_entity.pdbx_description
1 polymer ?
#
loop_
_entity_poly.entity_id
_entity_poly.type
_entity_poly.pdbx_seq_one_letter_code
_entity_poly.pdbx_strand_id
1 'polypeptide(L)'
;LAITKAGRTAPLHIYGPIGLERVVAGLRVIAPSLSCPIVLHEIIDDYSPFAAIGLMITPFPLRHEMPCIGYQFHLPRPALFDPIRARAQEIPVKLWSILQRGETVSMDGQTYYPHQVLGQPRRGITFVYATDTRPVPGIVRMGQDSDLMILEGMYGAEEKLPLAHKNCHM
;
A
#
# COMPACT_ATOMS: atom_id res chain seq x y z
N LEU A 1 11.07 -0.83 18.50
CA LEU A 1 12.03 -1.61 19.31
C LEU A 1 12.26 -3.02 18.76
N ALA A 2 11.22 -3.81 18.48
CA ALA A 2 11.40 -5.19 17.98
C ALA A 2 12.18 -5.24 16.66
N ILE A 3 11.82 -4.39 15.70
CA ILE A 3 12.46 -4.30 14.37
C ILE A 3 13.94 -3.92 14.47
N THR A 4 14.30 -3.02 15.39
CA THR A 4 15.69 -2.60 15.58
C THR A 4 16.51 -3.69 16.28
N LYS A 5 15.90 -4.41 17.24
CA LYS A 5 16.54 -5.58 17.85
C LYS A 5 16.79 -6.74 16.85
N ALA A 6 15.97 -6.82 15.79
CA ALA A 6 16.18 -7.74 14.68
C ALA A 6 17.30 -7.32 13.70
N GLY A 7 18.06 -6.26 14.01
CA GLY A 7 19.24 -5.86 13.24
C GLY A 7 18.93 -4.95 12.03
N ARG A 8 17.72 -4.35 11.94
CA ARG A 8 17.42 -3.41 10.87
C ARG A 8 18.29 -2.15 10.96
N THR A 9 18.96 -1.84 9.86
CA THR A 9 19.73 -0.58 9.69
C THR A 9 19.13 0.35 8.64
N ALA A 10 18.37 -0.19 7.68
CA ALA A 10 17.69 0.59 6.65
C ALA A 10 16.63 1.51 7.26
N PRO A 11 16.41 2.73 6.73
CA PRO A 11 15.41 3.65 7.21
C PRO A 11 14.02 3.02 7.37
N LEU A 12 13.31 3.38 8.42
CA LEU A 12 11.91 3.04 8.64
C LEU A 12 11.05 4.25 8.29
N HIS A 13 10.31 4.16 7.20
CA HIS A 13 9.34 5.18 6.82
C HIS A 13 8.02 4.93 7.53
N ILE A 14 7.47 5.98 8.15
CA ILE A 14 6.18 5.95 8.83
C ILE A 14 5.32 7.04 8.20
N TYR A 15 4.16 6.67 7.70
CA TYR A 15 3.17 7.55 7.11
C TYR A 15 1.99 7.67 8.07
N GLY A 16 1.50 8.87 8.32
CA GLY A 16 0.37 9.07 9.22
C GLY A 16 -0.22 10.47 9.15
N PRO A 17 -1.30 10.74 9.91
CA PRO A 17 -1.97 12.02 9.90
C PRO A 17 -1.12 13.12 10.55
N ILE A 18 -1.60 14.35 10.46
CA ILE A 18 -1.04 15.50 11.19
C ILE A 18 -0.83 15.18 12.68
N GLY A 19 0.32 15.57 13.22
CA GLY A 19 0.73 15.30 14.60
C GLY A 19 1.54 14.01 14.77
N LEU A 20 1.80 13.25 13.70
CA LEU A 20 2.64 12.06 13.71
C LEU A 20 4.02 12.31 14.33
N GLU A 21 4.67 13.42 13.96
CA GLU A 21 6.00 13.77 14.48
C GLU A 21 5.99 13.91 16.01
N ARG A 22 4.99 14.62 16.55
CA ARG A 22 4.82 14.81 17.99
C ARG A 22 4.62 13.48 18.73
N VAL A 23 3.76 12.61 18.17
CA VAL A 23 3.49 11.28 18.76
C VAL A 23 4.75 10.43 18.76
N VAL A 24 5.45 10.34 17.63
CA VAL A 24 6.67 9.54 17.53
C VAL A 24 7.78 10.11 18.44
N ALA A 25 7.93 11.42 18.52
CA ALA A 25 8.89 12.04 19.45
C ALA A 25 8.58 11.67 20.90
N GLY A 26 7.31 11.71 21.32
CA GLY A 26 6.89 11.29 22.66
C GLY A 26 7.18 9.81 22.95
N LEU A 27 6.87 8.93 22.00
CA LEU A 27 7.14 7.50 22.14
C LEU A 27 8.64 7.17 22.16
N ARG A 28 9.48 7.98 21.51
CA ARG A 28 10.93 7.78 21.49
C ARG A 28 11.61 8.05 22.84
N VAL A 29 10.96 8.71 23.76
CA VAL A 29 11.48 8.91 25.12
C VAL A 29 11.83 7.58 25.80
N ILE A 30 11.04 6.52 25.54
CA ILE A 30 11.30 5.17 26.08
C ILE A 30 12.33 4.38 25.27
N ALA A 31 12.74 4.88 24.10
CA ALA A 31 13.69 4.22 23.20
C ALA A 31 14.53 5.26 22.43
N PRO A 32 15.40 5.99 23.13
CA PRO A 32 16.13 7.12 22.54
C PRO A 32 17.10 6.70 21.43
N SER A 33 17.62 5.48 21.50
CA SER A 33 18.56 4.94 20.53
C SER A 33 17.92 3.81 19.72
N LEU A 34 17.87 3.98 18.41
CA LEU A 34 17.43 2.97 17.45
C LEU A 34 18.55 2.68 16.46
N SER A 35 18.64 1.43 15.99
CA SER A 35 19.65 1.02 15.00
C SER A 35 19.36 1.50 13.57
N CYS A 36 18.16 2.03 13.32
CA CYS A 36 17.77 2.56 12.01
C CYS A 36 17.19 3.97 12.12
N PRO A 37 17.42 4.84 11.13
CA PRO A 37 16.73 6.12 11.03
C PRO A 37 15.22 5.94 10.93
N ILE A 38 14.45 6.86 11.51
CA ILE A 38 13.00 6.98 11.28
C ILE A 38 12.79 8.19 10.37
N VAL A 39 12.05 7.98 9.29
CA VAL A 39 11.63 9.03 8.35
C VAL A 39 10.11 9.14 8.46
N LEU A 40 9.63 10.32 8.87
CA LEU A 40 8.22 10.58 9.09
C LEU A 40 7.62 11.32 7.89
N HIS A 41 6.42 10.92 7.51
CA HIS A 41 5.66 11.51 6.42
C HIS A 41 4.26 11.86 6.94
N GLU A 42 4.05 13.11 7.32
CA GLU A 42 2.73 13.60 7.69
C GLU A 42 1.87 13.83 6.45
N ILE A 43 0.66 13.27 6.45
CA ILE A 43 -0.37 13.44 5.44
C ILE A 43 -1.39 14.42 6.03
N ILE A 44 -1.44 15.64 5.49
CA ILE A 44 -2.26 16.72 6.04
C ILE A 44 -3.52 16.90 5.17
N ASP A 45 -3.38 17.46 3.99
CA ASP A 45 -4.48 17.76 3.07
C ASP A 45 -4.31 17.12 1.70
N ASP A 46 -3.12 16.61 1.40
CA ASP A 46 -2.83 15.90 0.15
C ASP A 46 -2.94 14.39 0.34
N TYR A 47 -4.05 13.84 -0.10
CA TYR A 47 -4.32 12.40 -0.11
C TYR A 47 -3.92 11.74 -1.43
N SER A 48 -2.98 12.32 -2.17
CA SER A 48 -2.49 11.75 -3.42
C SER A 48 -1.86 10.38 -3.22
N PRO A 49 -2.05 9.47 -4.17
CA PRO A 49 -1.40 8.16 -4.13
C PRO A 49 0.12 8.28 -4.18
N PHE A 50 0.81 7.43 -3.43
CA PHE A 50 2.27 7.29 -3.46
C PHE A 50 2.70 5.83 -3.56
N ALA A 51 3.90 5.61 -4.12
CA ALA A 51 4.45 4.27 -4.24
C ALA A 51 5.36 3.94 -3.05
N ALA A 52 5.18 2.78 -2.43
CA ALA A 52 6.08 2.25 -1.42
C ALA A 52 6.10 0.72 -1.46
N ILE A 53 7.28 0.12 -1.31
CA ILE A 53 7.48 -1.34 -1.24
C ILE A 53 6.77 -2.15 -2.34
N GLY A 54 6.66 -1.60 -3.55
CA GLY A 54 5.97 -2.25 -4.67
C GLY A 54 4.45 -2.12 -4.66
N LEU A 55 3.89 -1.36 -3.72
CA LEU A 55 2.47 -1.03 -3.64
C LEU A 55 2.23 0.41 -4.09
N MET A 56 1.07 0.66 -4.67
CA MET A 56 0.48 2.00 -4.75
C MET A 56 -0.44 2.19 -3.55
N ILE A 57 -0.20 3.21 -2.76
CA ILE A 57 -0.92 3.48 -1.51
C ILE A 57 -1.68 4.79 -1.66
N THR A 58 -2.99 4.74 -1.44
CA THR A 58 -3.87 5.91 -1.45
C THR A 58 -4.41 6.15 -0.05
N PRO A 59 -3.96 7.18 0.66
CA PRO A 59 -4.55 7.57 1.93
C PRO A 59 -5.93 8.20 1.71
N PHE A 60 -6.78 8.17 2.74
CA PHE A 60 -8.06 8.88 2.74
C PHE A 60 -8.49 9.27 4.15
N PRO A 61 -9.21 10.40 4.32
CA PRO A 61 -9.58 10.89 5.63
C PRO A 61 -10.63 9.98 6.29
N LEU A 62 -10.44 9.76 7.58
CA LEU A 62 -11.38 9.12 8.48
C LEU A 62 -11.95 10.15 9.47
N ARG A 63 -13.00 9.79 10.18
CA ARG A 63 -13.66 10.66 11.17
C ARG A 63 -13.57 10.04 12.56
N HIS A 64 -12.62 10.53 13.34
CA HIS A 64 -12.42 10.16 14.74
C HIS A 64 -12.13 11.43 15.58
N GLU A 65 -12.06 11.30 16.90
CA GLU A 65 -11.69 12.42 17.80
C GLU A 65 -10.25 12.91 17.55
N MET A 66 -9.34 11.96 17.24
CA MET A 66 -7.97 12.26 16.85
C MET A 66 -7.85 12.26 15.33
N PRO A 67 -6.90 13.03 14.75
CA PRO A 67 -6.58 12.92 13.33
C PRO A 67 -6.35 11.46 12.93
N CYS A 68 -7.11 10.97 11.96
CA CYS A 68 -7.10 9.57 11.56
C CYS A 68 -7.22 9.46 10.04
N ILE A 69 -6.49 8.51 9.46
CA ILE A 69 -6.51 8.23 8.03
C ILE A 69 -6.62 6.73 7.79
N GLY A 70 -7.37 6.37 6.75
CA GLY A 70 -7.39 5.03 6.18
C GLY A 70 -6.47 4.94 4.98
N TYR A 71 -6.20 3.73 4.54
CA TYR A 71 -5.36 3.46 3.39
C TYR A 71 -5.99 2.43 2.47
N GLN A 72 -5.96 2.71 1.18
CA GLN A 72 -6.14 1.69 0.15
C GLN A 72 -4.76 1.30 -0.39
N PHE A 73 -4.50 0.01 -0.44
CA PHE A 73 -3.27 -0.56 -0.96
C PHE A 73 -3.58 -1.31 -2.26
N HIS A 74 -2.88 -0.98 -3.31
CA HIS A 74 -2.98 -1.68 -4.58
C HIS A 74 -1.65 -2.33 -4.94
N LEU A 75 -1.67 -3.66 -5.05
CA LEU A 75 -0.54 -4.44 -5.56
C LEU A 75 -0.71 -4.63 -7.06
N PRO A 76 0.07 -3.95 -7.91
CA PRO A 76 0.01 -4.17 -9.34
C PRO A 76 0.51 -5.58 -9.67
N ARG A 77 -0.16 -6.25 -10.60
CA ARG A 77 0.23 -7.57 -11.07
C ARG A 77 0.59 -7.51 -12.54
N PRO A 78 1.86 -7.77 -12.91
CA PRO A 78 2.25 -7.79 -14.31
C PRO A 78 1.49 -8.87 -15.07
N ALA A 79 1.35 -8.70 -16.37
CA ALA A 79 0.82 -9.72 -17.26
C ALA A 79 1.65 -11.03 -17.14
N LEU A 80 1.00 -12.17 -17.38
CA LEU A 80 1.70 -13.45 -17.35
C LEU A 80 2.65 -13.55 -18.55
N PHE A 81 3.85 -13.99 -18.30
CA PHE A 81 4.79 -14.36 -19.34
C PHE A 81 4.34 -15.66 -20.04
N ASP A 82 4.37 -15.65 -21.36
CA ASP A 82 4.00 -16.79 -22.18
C ASP A 82 5.27 -17.42 -22.80
N PRO A 83 5.79 -18.51 -22.20
CA PRO A 83 6.99 -19.16 -22.69
C PRO A 83 6.78 -19.88 -24.05
N ILE A 84 5.54 -20.24 -24.39
CA ILE A 84 5.22 -20.87 -25.67
C ILE A 84 5.37 -19.85 -26.79
N ARG A 85 4.77 -18.65 -26.59
CA ARG A 85 4.92 -17.54 -27.55
C ARG A 85 6.37 -17.10 -27.67
N ALA A 86 7.11 -17.02 -26.56
CA ALA A 86 8.52 -16.65 -26.57
C ALA A 86 9.37 -17.62 -27.38
N ARG A 87 9.13 -18.93 -27.25
CA ARG A 87 9.79 -19.95 -28.05
C ARG A 87 9.40 -19.92 -29.53
N ALA A 88 8.10 -19.76 -29.81
CA ALA A 88 7.59 -19.67 -31.19
C ALA A 88 8.14 -18.46 -31.96
N GLN A 89 8.52 -17.39 -31.25
CA GLN A 89 9.16 -16.21 -31.83
C GLN A 89 10.68 -16.22 -31.70
N GLU A 90 11.27 -17.38 -31.35
CA GLU A 90 12.70 -17.59 -31.21
C GLU A 90 13.42 -16.58 -30.30
N ILE A 91 12.69 -16.05 -29.29
CA ILE A 91 13.23 -15.04 -28.37
C ILE A 91 14.23 -15.72 -27.42
N PRO A 92 15.47 -15.25 -27.36
CA PRO A 92 16.50 -15.83 -26.50
C PRO A 92 16.09 -15.84 -25.02
N VAL A 93 16.27 -17.00 -24.36
CA VAL A 93 15.88 -17.22 -22.97
C VAL A 93 16.48 -16.17 -22.01
N LYS A 94 17.70 -15.71 -22.28
CA LYS A 94 18.37 -14.67 -21.48
C LYS A 94 17.64 -13.32 -21.46
N LEU A 95 16.73 -13.07 -22.41
CA LEU A 95 15.93 -11.83 -22.49
C LEU A 95 14.57 -11.95 -21.78
N TRP A 96 14.13 -13.16 -21.46
CA TRP A 96 12.77 -13.40 -20.93
C TRP A 96 12.49 -12.64 -19.64
N SER A 97 13.43 -12.59 -18.70
CA SER A 97 13.28 -11.87 -17.45
C SER A 97 13.15 -10.35 -17.62
N ILE A 98 13.80 -9.80 -18.65
CA ILE A 98 13.73 -8.37 -18.99
C ILE A 98 12.34 -8.06 -19.56
N LEU A 99 11.93 -8.85 -20.56
CA LEU A 99 10.63 -8.70 -21.21
C LEU A 99 9.46 -8.94 -20.22
N GLN A 100 9.63 -9.87 -19.28
CA GLN A 100 8.64 -10.14 -18.23
C GLN A 100 8.44 -8.95 -17.29
N ARG A 101 9.48 -8.13 -17.08
CA ARG A 101 9.37 -6.87 -16.31
C ARG A 101 8.73 -5.71 -17.09
N GLY A 102 8.39 -5.95 -18.37
CA GLY A 102 7.83 -4.91 -19.23
C GLY A 102 8.86 -4.02 -19.89
N GLU A 103 10.14 -4.40 -19.88
CA GLU A 103 11.26 -3.65 -20.46
C GLU A 103 11.53 -4.12 -21.90
N THR A 104 11.69 -3.16 -22.83
CA THR A 104 12.15 -3.42 -24.19
C THR A 104 13.66 -3.66 -24.19
N VAL A 105 14.14 -4.61 -24.99
CA VAL A 105 15.56 -4.96 -25.05
C VAL A 105 16.00 -5.20 -26.48
N SER A 106 17.19 -4.71 -26.84
CA SER A 106 17.82 -4.95 -28.14
C SER A 106 19.03 -5.87 -27.98
N MET A 107 19.17 -6.82 -28.88
CA MET A 107 20.28 -7.76 -28.94
C MET A 107 20.56 -8.17 -30.39
N ASP A 108 21.81 -8.18 -30.79
CA ASP A 108 22.28 -8.60 -32.11
C ASP A 108 21.55 -7.88 -33.28
N GLY A 109 21.25 -6.57 -33.09
CA GLY A 109 20.57 -5.76 -34.08
C GLY A 109 19.04 -5.91 -34.14
N GLN A 110 18.47 -6.81 -33.32
CA GLN A 110 17.01 -7.01 -33.21
C GLN A 110 16.48 -6.47 -31.91
N THR A 111 15.30 -5.83 -31.96
CA THR A 111 14.60 -5.29 -30.78
C THR A 111 13.42 -6.18 -30.43
N TYR A 112 13.33 -6.54 -29.16
CA TYR A 112 12.28 -7.38 -28.59
C TYR A 112 11.42 -6.55 -27.65
N TYR A 113 10.10 -6.76 -27.73
CA TYR A 113 9.11 -5.97 -26.97
C TYR A 113 8.33 -6.87 -26.01
N PRO A 114 7.95 -6.33 -24.84
CA PRO A 114 7.16 -7.07 -23.83
C PRO A 114 5.88 -7.69 -24.38
N HIS A 115 5.14 -6.99 -25.23
CA HIS A 115 3.87 -7.47 -25.80
C HIS A 115 4.01 -8.77 -26.63
N GLN A 116 5.22 -9.09 -27.10
CA GLN A 116 5.48 -10.32 -27.84
C GLN A 116 5.36 -11.57 -26.96
N VAL A 117 5.60 -11.44 -25.66
CA VAL A 117 5.69 -12.55 -24.69
C VAL A 117 4.76 -12.39 -23.48
N LEU A 118 4.16 -11.22 -23.29
CA LEU A 118 3.21 -10.98 -22.23
C LEU A 118 1.79 -11.26 -22.71
N GLY A 119 1.01 -11.92 -21.84
CA GLY A 119 -0.41 -12.13 -22.03
C GLY A 119 -1.23 -10.88 -21.72
N GLN A 120 -2.52 -11.08 -21.46
CA GLN A 120 -3.40 -9.97 -21.06
C GLN A 120 -2.98 -9.36 -19.71
N PRO A 121 -3.14 -8.03 -19.53
CA PRO A 121 -2.98 -7.39 -18.25
C PRO A 121 -3.83 -8.08 -17.19
N ARG A 122 -3.28 -8.24 -15.99
CA ARG A 122 -4.01 -8.81 -14.86
C ARG A 122 -4.50 -7.71 -13.94
N ARG A 123 -5.71 -7.87 -13.45
CA ARG A 123 -6.19 -7.04 -12.34
C ARG A 123 -5.21 -7.18 -11.16
N GLY A 124 -4.79 -6.08 -10.58
CA GLY A 124 -4.04 -6.06 -9.34
C GLY A 124 -4.85 -6.57 -8.16
N ILE A 125 -4.24 -6.60 -6.98
CA ILE A 125 -4.93 -6.92 -5.72
C ILE A 125 -5.07 -5.61 -4.95
N THR A 126 -6.28 -5.31 -4.51
CA THR A 126 -6.59 -4.10 -3.75
C THR A 126 -7.15 -4.46 -2.40
N PHE A 127 -6.59 -3.90 -1.33
CA PHE A 127 -7.20 -4.00 -0.02
C PHE A 127 -7.30 -2.63 0.66
N VAL A 128 -8.28 -2.49 1.54
CA VAL A 128 -8.56 -1.27 2.29
C VAL A 128 -8.42 -1.55 3.78
N TYR A 129 -7.73 -0.65 4.45
CA TYR A 129 -7.60 -0.66 5.90
C TYR A 129 -8.11 0.66 6.46
N ALA A 130 -9.10 0.59 7.32
CA ALA A 130 -9.59 1.72 8.08
C ALA A 130 -9.77 1.29 9.54
N THR A 131 -9.16 2.05 10.42
CA THR A 131 -9.25 1.84 11.87
C THR A 131 -10.38 2.68 12.46
N ASP A 132 -10.27 3.10 13.69
CA ASP A 132 -11.27 3.81 14.47
C ASP A 132 -11.88 5.00 13.71
N THR A 133 -13.16 4.91 13.39
CA THR A 133 -13.85 5.94 12.60
C THR A 133 -15.36 5.83 12.67
N ARG A 134 -16.05 6.95 12.47
CA ARG A 134 -17.45 6.94 12.04
C ARG A 134 -17.54 6.52 10.56
N PRO A 135 -18.69 6.01 10.12
CA PRO A 135 -18.92 5.77 8.69
C PRO A 135 -18.64 7.04 7.89
N VAL A 136 -17.78 6.95 6.90
CA VAL A 136 -17.45 8.04 5.97
C VAL A 136 -17.57 7.57 4.53
N PRO A 137 -17.98 8.44 3.58
CA PRO A 137 -18.09 8.06 2.17
C PRO A 137 -16.78 7.55 1.55
N GLY A 138 -15.64 7.96 2.13
CA GLY A 138 -14.32 7.50 1.73
C GLY A 138 -14.16 5.98 1.82
N ILE A 139 -14.69 5.36 2.87
CA ILE A 139 -14.65 3.89 3.05
C ILE A 139 -15.36 3.18 1.90
N VAL A 140 -16.57 3.64 1.55
CA VAL A 140 -17.35 3.04 0.46
C VAL A 140 -16.63 3.22 -0.88
N ARG A 141 -16.15 4.43 -1.16
CA ARG A 141 -15.45 4.75 -2.41
C ARG A 141 -14.15 3.94 -2.57
N MET A 142 -13.34 3.84 -1.51
CA MET A 142 -12.07 3.12 -1.55
C MET A 142 -12.27 1.60 -1.48
N GLY A 143 -13.39 1.16 -0.88
CA GLY A 143 -13.75 -0.26 -0.78
C GLY A 143 -14.38 -0.84 -2.04
N GLN A 144 -14.88 0.01 -2.94
CA GLN A 144 -15.48 -0.45 -4.17
C GLN A 144 -14.48 -1.26 -4.99
N ASP A 145 -14.89 -2.47 -5.40
CA ASP A 145 -14.06 -3.42 -6.16
C ASP A 145 -12.75 -3.84 -5.45
N SER A 146 -12.60 -3.60 -4.14
CA SER A 146 -11.48 -4.13 -3.38
C SER A 146 -11.62 -5.65 -3.15
N ASP A 147 -10.48 -6.34 -3.05
CA ASP A 147 -10.44 -7.78 -2.79
C ASP A 147 -10.61 -8.09 -1.30
N LEU A 148 -10.24 -7.13 -0.43
CA LEU A 148 -10.34 -7.25 1.01
C LEU A 148 -10.56 -5.88 1.65
N MET A 149 -11.41 -5.84 2.67
CA MET A 149 -11.55 -4.68 3.56
C MET A 149 -11.31 -5.12 5.00
N ILE A 150 -10.47 -4.37 5.70
CA ILE A 150 -10.25 -4.52 7.14
C ILE A 150 -10.74 -3.22 7.78
N LEU A 151 -11.83 -3.33 8.52
CA LEU A 151 -12.51 -2.20 9.16
C LEU A 151 -12.64 -2.48 10.66
N GLU A 152 -12.78 -1.41 11.43
CA GLU A 152 -13.23 -1.56 12.82
C GLU A 152 -14.71 -1.99 12.87
N GLY A 153 -15.13 -2.50 14.00
CA GLY A 153 -16.51 -2.89 14.29
C GLY A 153 -16.73 -3.04 15.78
N MET A 154 -16.60 -1.93 16.52
CA MET A 154 -16.65 -1.96 17.99
C MET A 154 -18.08 -2.15 18.51
N TYR A 155 -19.08 -1.64 17.81
CA TYR A 155 -20.47 -1.66 18.25
C TYR A 155 -21.36 -2.41 17.25
N GLY A 156 -21.72 -3.65 17.59
CA GLY A 156 -22.53 -4.51 16.71
C GLY A 156 -24.02 -4.55 17.01
N ALA A 157 -24.53 -3.76 17.97
CA ALA A 157 -25.93 -3.78 18.39
C ALA A 157 -26.55 -2.39 18.28
N GLU A 158 -27.82 -2.30 17.82
CA GLU A 158 -28.50 -1.03 17.56
C GLU A 158 -28.62 -0.14 18.82
N GLU A 159 -28.85 -0.73 19.99
CA GLU A 159 -28.92 -0.01 21.26
C GLU A 159 -27.60 0.69 21.63
N LYS A 160 -26.49 0.31 21.01
CA LYS A 160 -25.17 0.92 21.20
C LYS A 160 -24.84 2.06 20.22
N LEU A 161 -25.73 2.36 19.28
CA LEU A 161 -25.55 3.48 18.34
C LEU A 161 -25.22 4.81 19.02
N PRO A 162 -25.85 5.19 20.14
CA PRO A 162 -25.48 6.44 20.84
C PRO A 162 -24.03 6.44 21.35
N LEU A 163 -23.53 5.28 21.79
CA LEU A 163 -22.12 5.12 22.21
C LEU A 163 -21.16 5.18 21.02
N ALA A 164 -21.51 4.53 19.92
CA ALA A 164 -20.74 4.60 18.67
C ALA A 164 -20.63 6.06 18.19
N HIS A 165 -21.72 6.82 18.25
CA HIS A 165 -21.71 8.25 17.93
C HIS A 165 -20.85 9.07 18.89
N LYS A 166 -20.98 8.83 20.19
CA LYS A 166 -20.25 9.55 21.25
C LYS A 166 -18.74 9.33 21.14
N ASN A 167 -18.33 8.09 20.87
CA ASN A 167 -16.92 7.68 20.86
C ASN A 167 -16.29 7.70 19.46
N CYS A 168 -17.00 8.20 18.44
CA CYS A 168 -16.56 8.27 17.06
C CYS A 168 -16.16 6.91 16.43
N HIS A 169 -16.92 5.84 16.71
CA HIS A 169 -16.74 4.47 16.18
C HIS A 169 -17.92 4.00 15.31
N MET A 170 -17.73 2.85 14.63
CA MET A 170 -18.78 2.08 13.95
C MET A 170 -19.30 0.95 14.83
#